data_1eb3fdde0f3b78701addf6dba3607a6d
#
_entry.id   1eb3fdde0f3b78701addf6dba3607a6d
#
_cell.length_a   1.000
_cell.length_b   1.000
_cell.length_c   1.000
_cell.angle_alpha   90.00
_cell.angle_beta   90.00
_cell.angle_gamma   90.00
#
_symmetry.space_group_name_H-M   'P 1'
#
loop_
_entity.id
_entity.type
_entity.pdbx_description
1 polymer ?
#
loop_
_entity_poly.entity_id
_entity_poly.type
_entity_poly.pdbx_seq_one_letter_code
_entity_poly.pdbx_strand_id
1 'polypeptide(L)'
;RYFAEMNKPVILILNAGGPVELTEILEQTHNIKGILNISQLGQEGGDALADVLLGKEVPSGKLTTTWARHYEDYPSSEEYGYLNGNLEKEEYKEGIFVGYRYFDSFGKKPLFPFGFGLSYTSFEIKCCGLKIEESKIRTEVQVTNTGNKYAGKEVVQIYTTFPRTDFEKEYKRLVGFAKTRLLQPGETQTLIIEIQEKQLASFNEDSHTWIMEKGSYGLMLGNNSDNLEFAAILEVPDYEELEQLDEICPLQEKLDCIHLSEEMQEKLIQYQKEEKLAQVPRYLFKPRCLSTPSEKTNDVEKNNGSLTNEYKKVLSKIAEKSAEELIPLLYGKISENISTLGAAGIRVPGSAGETSGALEECGVPSLVMAAIMAMEQKCVTAVEGI
;
A
#
# COMPACT_ATOMS: atom_id res chain seq x y z
N ARG A 1 8.40 14.75 -28.51
CA ARG A 1 9.18 15.56 -29.46
C ARG A 1 8.37 16.77 -29.94
N TYR A 2 7.21 16.62 -30.59
CA TYR A 2 6.42 17.72 -31.18
C TYR A 2 6.15 18.86 -30.18
N PHE A 3 5.69 18.56 -28.97
CA PHE A 3 5.41 19.57 -27.95
C PHE A 3 6.68 20.14 -27.28
N ALA A 4 7.77 19.39 -27.24
CA ALA A 4 9.05 19.88 -26.76
C ALA A 4 9.61 21.01 -27.61
N GLU A 5 9.40 20.90 -28.93
CA GLU A 5 9.84 21.90 -29.94
C GLU A 5 9.01 23.19 -29.90
N MET A 6 7.79 23.17 -29.36
CA MET A 6 6.88 24.31 -29.34
C MET A 6 7.26 25.43 -28.36
N ASN A 7 8.24 25.22 -27.49
CA ASN A 7 8.66 26.15 -26.43
C ASN A 7 7.49 26.73 -25.57
N LYS A 8 6.44 25.94 -25.38
CA LYS A 8 5.28 26.29 -24.53
C LYS A 8 5.25 25.44 -23.30
N PRO A 9 4.80 25.97 -22.15
CA PRO A 9 4.60 25.14 -20.95
C PRO A 9 3.56 24.04 -21.22
N VAL A 10 3.88 22.83 -20.78
CA VAL A 10 3.05 21.63 -20.96
C VAL A 10 2.68 21.09 -19.59
N ILE A 11 1.41 20.75 -19.40
CA ILE A 11 0.94 19.90 -18.29
C ILE A 11 0.65 18.52 -18.86
N LEU A 12 1.35 17.52 -18.35
CA LEU A 12 1.14 16.13 -18.75
C LEU A 12 0.03 15.52 -17.90
N ILE A 13 -0.98 14.96 -18.54
CA ILE A 13 -2.10 14.29 -17.87
C ILE A 13 -2.01 12.81 -18.18
N LEU A 14 -1.87 11.99 -17.14
CA LEU A 14 -1.76 10.54 -17.23
C LEU A 14 -3.11 9.91 -16.85
N ASN A 15 -3.75 9.31 -17.84
CA ASN A 15 -4.95 8.50 -17.66
C ASN A 15 -4.56 7.03 -17.90
N ALA A 16 -3.94 6.43 -16.87
CA ALA A 16 -3.41 5.07 -16.93
C ALA A 16 -3.72 4.31 -15.64
N GLY A 17 -3.90 3.00 -15.73
CA GLY A 17 -4.20 2.13 -14.58
C GLY A 17 -2.97 1.82 -13.70
N GLY A 18 -1.77 2.09 -14.18
CA GLY A 18 -0.52 1.80 -13.48
C GLY A 18 0.58 2.81 -13.78
N PRO A 19 1.79 2.60 -13.24
CA PRO A 19 2.96 3.44 -13.53
C PRO A 19 3.28 3.51 -15.02
N VAL A 20 3.75 4.66 -15.46
CA VAL A 20 4.21 4.91 -16.84
C VAL A 20 5.66 5.36 -16.77
N GLU A 21 6.52 4.81 -17.61
CA GLU A 21 7.90 5.26 -17.73
C GLU A 21 7.96 6.66 -18.35
N LEU A 22 8.49 7.60 -17.60
CA LEU A 22 8.53 9.02 -17.98
C LEU A 22 9.95 9.58 -18.09
N THR A 23 10.98 8.82 -17.73
CA THR A 23 12.35 9.31 -17.61
C THR A 23 12.83 9.97 -18.90
N GLU A 24 12.68 9.29 -20.04
CA GLU A 24 13.13 9.83 -21.32
C GLU A 24 12.45 11.17 -21.66
N ILE A 25 11.13 11.28 -21.47
CA ILE A 25 10.40 12.52 -21.81
C ILE A 25 10.76 13.65 -20.85
N LEU A 26 11.02 13.36 -19.59
CA LEU A 26 11.40 14.37 -18.59
C LEU A 26 12.83 14.87 -18.81
N GLU A 27 13.75 14.00 -19.22
CA GLU A 27 15.15 14.37 -19.52
C GLU A 27 15.27 15.17 -20.83
N GLN A 28 14.48 14.83 -21.84
CA GLN A 28 14.52 15.49 -23.14
C GLN A 28 13.71 16.78 -23.21
N THR A 29 12.83 17.06 -22.25
CA THR A 29 11.84 18.13 -22.35
C THR A 29 11.80 19.01 -21.11
N HIS A 30 12.28 20.24 -21.22
CA HIS A 30 12.21 21.24 -20.14
C HIS A 30 10.87 21.99 -20.07
N ASN A 31 9.94 21.70 -20.97
CA ASN A 31 8.66 22.41 -21.06
C ASN A 31 7.55 21.80 -20.21
N ILE A 32 7.72 20.59 -19.67
CA ILE A 32 6.76 19.99 -18.75
C ILE A 32 6.86 20.71 -17.41
N LYS A 33 5.76 21.38 -17.02
CA LYS A 33 5.64 22.19 -15.80
C LYS A 33 4.77 21.56 -14.74
N GLY A 34 4.09 20.48 -15.09
CA GLY A 34 3.29 19.73 -14.16
C GLY A 34 2.87 18.38 -14.74
N ILE A 35 2.69 17.40 -13.87
CA ILE A 35 2.18 16.08 -14.22
C ILE A 35 1.00 15.80 -13.30
N LEU A 36 -0.15 15.48 -13.90
CA LEU A 36 -1.33 15.04 -13.18
C LEU A 36 -1.58 13.57 -13.49
N ASN A 37 -1.44 12.72 -12.48
CA ASN A 37 -1.88 11.33 -12.56
C ASN A 37 -3.34 11.26 -12.12
N ILE A 38 -4.23 11.02 -13.05
CA ILE A 38 -5.67 10.95 -12.81
C ILE A 38 -6.17 9.51 -12.75
N SER A 39 -5.30 8.53 -12.93
CA SER A 39 -5.65 7.11 -13.02
C SER A 39 -6.79 6.88 -14.02
N GLN A 40 -7.76 6.04 -13.72
CA GLN A 40 -8.96 5.81 -14.53
C GLN A 40 -10.16 6.43 -13.82
N LEU A 41 -10.47 7.66 -14.14
CA LEU A 41 -11.57 8.40 -13.53
C LEU A 41 -12.94 7.89 -14.01
N GLY A 42 -13.95 8.10 -13.17
CA GLY A 42 -15.33 7.83 -13.49
C GLY A 42 -15.98 8.89 -14.40
N GLN A 43 -17.29 8.88 -14.44
CA GLN A 43 -18.13 9.71 -15.30
C GLN A 43 -17.81 11.21 -15.14
N GLU A 44 -17.59 11.69 -13.92
CA GLU A 44 -17.30 13.09 -13.59
C GLU A 44 -15.79 13.44 -13.72
N GLY A 45 -14.99 12.55 -14.33
CA GLY A 45 -13.53 12.71 -14.42
C GLY A 45 -13.08 13.96 -15.13
N GLY A 46 -13.79 14.36 -16.18
CA GLY A 46 -13.51 15.60 -16.92
C GLY A 46 -13.70 16.85 -16.08
N ASP A 47 -14.79 16.92 -15.30
CA ASP A 47 -15.07 18.03 -14.41
C ASP A 47 -14.08 18.10 -13.26
N ALA A 48 -13.75 16.95 -12.65
CA ALA A 48 -12.76 16.87 -11.59
C ALA A 48 -11.37 17.35 -12.08
N LEU A 49 -10.96 16.95 -13.27
CA LEU A 49 -9.72 17.43 -13.90
C LEU A 49 -9.75 18.94 -14.15
N ALA A 50 -10.85 19.46 -14.69
CA ALA A 50 -11.00 20.88 -14.95
C ALA A 50 -10.94 21.70 -13.64
N ASP A 51 -11.58 21.24 -12.58
CA ASP A 51 -11.56 21.91 -11.27
C ASP A 51 -10.14 21.97 -10.67
N VAL A 52 -9.36 20.91 -10.83
CA VAL A 52 -7.94 20.90 -10.41
C VAL A 52 -7.11 21.85 -11.27
N LEU A 53 -7.21 21.79 -12.60
CA LEU A 53 -6.45 22.66 -13.50
C LEU A 53 -6.76 24.14 -13.31
N LEU A 54 -8.00 24.46 -12.96
CA LEU A 54 -8.46 25.85 -12.67
C LEU A 54 -8.17 26.29 -11.24
N GLY A 55 -7.66 25.41 -10.39
CA GLY A 55 -7.37 25.70 -8.98
C GLY A 55 -8.60 25.87 -8.11
N LYS A 56 -9.76 25.36 -8.51
CA LYS A 56 -10.96 25.31 -7.68
C LYS A 56 -10.86 24.19 -6.64
N GLU A 57 -10.24 23.06 -7.03
CA GLU A 57 -9.87 21.97 -6.15
C GLU A 57 -8.35 21.85 -6.06
N VAL A 58 -7.85 21.52 -4.88
CA VAL A 58 -6.41 21.37 -4.61
C VAL A 58 -6.06 19.90 -4.56
N PRO A 59 -5.06 19.44 -5.36
CA PRO A 59 -4.64 18.06 -5.34
C PRO A 59 -4.16 17.66 -3.94
N SER A 60 -4.58 16.47 -3.52
CA SER A 60 -4.18 15.87 -2.24
C SER A 60 -4.07 14.35 -2.34
N GLY A 61 -4.03 13.82 -3.55
CA GLY A 61 -3.77 12.42 -3.84
C GLY A 61 -2.30 12.09 -3.63
N LYS A 62 -2.01 10.84 -3.29
CA LYS A 62 -0.65 10.29 -3.16
C LYS A 62 -0.53 9.07 -4.06
N LEU A 63 0.65 8.86 -4.64
CA LEU A 63 0.94 7.65 -5.40
C LEU A 63 0.88 6.43 -4.47
N THR A 64 0.14 5.42 -4.88
CA THR A 64 -0.03 4.17 -4.13
C THR A 64 0.99 3.10 -4.55
N THR A 65 1.89 3.45 -5.46
CA THR A 65 2.97 2.60 -5.96
C THR A 65 4.25 3.40 -6.10
N THR A 66 5.40 2.72 -6.09
CA THR A 66 6.68 3.32 -6.43
C THR A 66 6.84 3.33 -7.95
N TRP A 67 7.18 4.47 -8.53
CA TRP A 67 7.41 4.60 -9.97
C TRP A 67 8.90 4.52 -10.26
N ALA A 68 9.32 3.47 -10.93
CA ALA A 68 10.69 3.28 -11.37
C ALA A 68 11.09 4.34 -12.41
N ARG A 69 12.39 4.55 -12.58
CA ARG A 69 12.92 5.37 -13.67
C ARG A 69 12.80 4.63 -14.99
N HIS A 70 13.15 3.35 -14.99
CA HIS A 70 13.07 2.44 -16.11
C HIS A 70 12.33 1.17 -15.70
N TYR A 71 11.71 0.50 -16.66
CA TYR A 71 10.99 -0.74 -16.40
C TYR A 71 11.91 -1.82 -15.81
N GLU A 72 13.15 -1.86 -16.24
CA GLU A 72 14.18 -2.79 -15.79
C GLU A 72 14.61 -2.57 -14.32
N ASP A 73 14.22 -1.47 -13.71
CA ASP A 73 14.48 -1.22 -12.30
C ASP A 73 13.56 -2.01 -11.36
N TYR A 74 12.46 -2.56 -11.87
CA TYR A 74 11.59 -3.44 -11.07
C TYR A 74 12.21 -4.83 -10.93
N PRO A 75 12.10 -5.48 -9.75
CA PRO A 75 12.76 -6.77 -9.50
C PRO A 75 12.28 -7.90 -10.41
N SER A 76 11.03 -7.85 -10.86
CA SER A 76 10.38 -8.87 -11.71
C SER A 76 10.33 -8.48 -13.21
N SER A 77 11.05 -7.44 -13.62
CA SER A 77 10.98 -6.91 -14.99
C SER A 77 11.30 -7.92 -16.09
N GLU A 78 12.21 -8.86 -15.82
CA GLU A 78 12.63 -9.87 -16.81
C GLU A 78 11.68 -11.07 -16.89
N GLU A 79 10.89 -11.30 -15.85
CA GLU A 79 10.05 -12.51 -15.71
C GLU A 79 8.55 -12.21 -15.78
N TYR A 80 8.13 -10.96 -15.57
CA TYR A 80 6.73 -10.57 -15.49
C TYR A 80 5.96 -10.87 -16.78
N GLY A 81 4.75 -11.39 -16.60
CA GLY A 81 3.96 -11.90 -17.70
C GLY A 81 4.61 -13.16 -18.26
N TYR A 82 4.79 -13.29 -19.53
CA TYR A 82 5.46 -14.45 -20.16
C TYR A 82 6.82 -14.07 -20.78
N LEU A 83 7.51 -13.10 -20.22
CA LEU A 83 8.85 -12.72 -20.68
C LEU A 83 9.86 -13.85 -20.48
N ASN A 84 9.65 -14.71 -19.46
CA ASN A 84 10.40 -15.94 -19.26
C ASN A 84 10.01 -17.08 -20.24
N GLY A 85 9.03 -16.89 -21.13
CA GLY A 85 8.53 -17.87 -22.08
C GLY A 85 7.57 -18.92 -21.51
N ASN A 86 7.19 -18.81 -20.25
CA ASN A 86 6.27 -19.72 -19.58
C ASN A 86 4.89 -19.09 -19.42
N LEU A 87 3.87 -19.70 -20.01
CA LEU A 87 2.47 -19.24 -19.92
C LEU A 87 1.67 -19.93 -18.79
N GLU A 88 2.24 -20.97 -18.19
CA GLU A 88 1.53 -21.81 -17.22
C GLU A 88 2.00 -21.56 -15.78
N LYS A 89 3.18 -20.95 -15.59
CA LYS A 89 3.79 -20.76 -14.29
C LYS A 89 4.33 -19.34 -14.14
N GLU A 90 3.90 -18.64 -13.12
CA GLU A 90 4.45 -17.35 -12.69
C GLU A 90 5.07 -17.52 -11.30
N GLU A 91 6.29 -17.03 -11.11
CA GLU A 91 7.03 -17.14 -9.85
C GLU A 91 7.21 -15.76 -9.22
N TYR A 92 6.70 -15.58 -8.01
CA TYR A 92 6.84 -14.35 -7.21
C TYR A 92 8.10 -14.43 -6.35
N LYS A 93 9.24 -14.06 -6.93
CA LYS A 93 10.57 -14.16 -6.30
C LYS A 93 10.95 -12.96 -5.45
N GLU A 94 10.15 -11.91 -5.44
CA GLU A 94 10.43 -10.69 -4.69
C GLU A 94 10.39 -10.88 -3.17
N GLY A 95 9.67 -11.90 -2.68
CA GLY A 95 9.50 -12.11 -1.24
C GLY A 95 8.92 -10.86 -0.57
N ILE A 96 9.61 -10.37 0.46
CA ILE A 96 9.22 -9.14 1.16
C ILE A 96 9.60 -7.85 0.41
N PHE A 97 10.42 -7.93 -0.64
CA PHE A 97 10.99 -6.79 -1.35
C PHE A 97 10.11 -6.33 -2.52
N VAL A 98 8.92 -5.84 -2.21
CA VAL A 98 7.95 -5.33 -3.18
C VAL A 98 7.84 -3.81 -3.08
N GLY A 99 7.78 -3.13 -4.24
CA GLY A 99 7.60 -1.69 -4.32
C GLY A 99 8.69 -0.91 -3.56
N TYR A 100 8.32 0.09 -2.73
CA TYR A 100 9.29 0.89 -1.99
C TYR A 100 10.19 0.07 -1.07
N ARG A 101 9.75 -1.10 -0.59
CA ARG A 101 10.60 -1.98 0.23
C ARG A 101 11.81 -2.46 -0.56
N TYR A 102 11.61 -2.81 -1.84
CA TYR A 102 12.71 -3.13 -2.74
C TYR A 102 13.61 -1.93 -3.00
N PHE A 103 13.04 -0.83 -3.51
CA PHE A 103 13.82 0.36 -3.88
C PHE A 103 14.67 0.87 -2.72
N ASP A 104 14.09 0.98 -1.53
CA ASP A 104 14.78 1.47 -0.35
C ASP A 104 15.84 0.49 0.17
N SER A 105 15.55 -0.81 0.19
CA SER A 105 16.46 -1.83 0.71
C SER A 105 17.65 -2.06 -0.21
N PHE A 106 17.45 -1.94 -1.53
CA PHE A 106 18.51 -2.12 -2.53
C PHE A 106 19.17 -0.79 -2.95
N GLY A 107 18.82 0.32 -2.30
CA GLY A 107 19.40 1.64 -2.57
C GLY A 107 19.14 2.17 -3.96
N LYS A 108 18.05 1.72 -4.60
CA LYS A 108 17.62 2.22 -5.92
C LYS A 108 16.77 3.47 -5.78
N LYS A 109 17.06 4.49 -6.57
CA LYS A 109 16.26 5.73 -6.58
C LYS A 109 15.11 5.61 -7.57
N PRO A 110 13.86 5.67 -7.12
CA PRO A 110 12.71 5.72 -8.02
C PRO A 110 12.63 7.06 -8.76
N LEU A 111 11.78 7.14 -9.78
CA LEU A 111 11.37 8.39 -10.38
C LEU A 111 10.46 9.16 -9.42
N PHE A 112 9.44 8.47 -8.88
CA PHE A 112 8.58 8.98 -7.81
C PHE A 112 8.43 7.92 -6.72
N PRO A 113 8.73 8.27 -5.45
CA PRO A 113 8.60 7.33 -4.35
C PRO A 113 7.14 7.00 -4.03
N PHE A 114 6.93 5.90 -3.32
CA PHE A 114 5.61 5.57 -2.77
C PHE A 114 5.09 6.69 -1.87
N GLY A 115 3.83 7.03 -2.00
CA GLY A 115 3.20 8.10 -1.23
C GLY A 115 3.50 9.51 -1.71
N PHE A 116 4.27 9.68 -2.80
CA PHE A 116 4.56 10.99 -3.37
C PHE A 116 3.29 11.64 -3.94
N GLY A 117 3.21 12.95 -3.81
CA GLY A 117 2.15 13.78 -4.37
C GLY A 117 2.23 15.19 -3.85
N LEU A 118 2.22 16.16 -4.76
CA LEU A 118 2.28 17.58 -4.48
C LEU A 118 0.88 18.19 -4.34
N SER A 119 0.85 19.37 -3.77
CA SER A 119 -0.34 20.19 -3.56
C SER A 119 -0.10 21.60 -4.08
N TYR A 120 -1.15 22.41 -4.22
CA TYR A 120 -1.01 23.85 -4.51
C TYR A 120 -0.74 24.68 -3.24
N THR A 121 -0.57 24.01 -2.11
CA THR A 121 -0.17 24.59 -0.83
C THR A 121 0.92 23.74 -0.19
N SER A 122 1.53 24.21 0.86
CA SER A 122 2.58 23.52 1.61
C SER A 122 2.13 23.18 3.01
N PHE A 123 2.72 22.12 3.59
CA PHE A 123 2.38 21.68 4.94
C PHE A 123 3.65 21.46 5.76
N GLU A 124 3.56 21.79 7.04
CA GLU A 124 4.50 21.37 8.06
C GLU A 124 3.90 20.19 8.83
N ILE A 125 4.69 19.13 9.00
CA ILE A 125 4.31 17.91 9.74
C ILE A 125 5.25 17.80 10.93
N LYS A 126 4.69 17.72 12.14
CA LYS A 126 5.48 17.65 13.38
C LYS A 126 4.96 16.58 14.31
N CYS A 127 5.84 15.70 14.78
CA CYS A 127 5.51 14.78 15.87
C CYS A 127 5.43 15.56 17.19
N CYS A 128 4.29 15.48 17.87
CA CYS A 128 4.07 16.14 19.15
C CYS A 128 4.28 15.21 20.34
N GLY A 129 4.15 13.89 20.12
CA GLY A 129 4.33 12.90 21.16
C GLY A 129 3.93 11.51 20.74
N LEU A 130 4.35 10.57 21.57
CA LEU A 130 4.04 9.16 21.40
C LEU A 130 3.64 8.60 22.77
N LYS A 131 2.56 7.79 22.78
CA LYS A 131 2.11 7.07 23.97
C LYS A 131 2.00 5.59 23.63
N ILE A 132 2.51 4.77 24.54
CA ILE A 132 2.37 3.32 24.46
C ILE A 132 1.21 2.94 25.36
N GLU A 133 0.19 2.35 24.77
CA GLU A 133 -1.03 1.90 25.46
C GLU A 133 -1.22 0.41 25.18
N GLU A 134 -0.85 -0.42 26.15
CA GLU A 134 -0.93 -1.88 26.03
C GLU A 134 -0.17 -2.42 24.80
N SER A 135 -0.90 -2.87 23.75
CA SER A 135 -0.38 -3.41 22.48
C SER A 135 -0.41 -2.41 21.34
N LYS A 136 -0.69 -1.13 21.64
CA LYS A 136 -0.81 -0.07 20.62
C LYS A 136 0.11 1.08 20.91
N ILE A 137 0.57 1.71 19.85
CA ILE A 137 1.32 2.94 19.89
C ILE A 137 0.46 4.03 19.29
N ARG A 138 0.14 5.05 20.06
CA ARG A 138 -0.59 6.23 19.60
C ARG A 138 0.39 7.36 19.36
N THR A 139 0.52 7.77 18.12
CA THR A 139 1.38 8.88 17.71
C THR A 139 0.51 10.11 17.48
N GLU A 140 0.84 11.19 18.16
CA GLU A 140 0.20 12.49 18.02
C GLU A 140 1.01 13.35 17.03
N VAL A 141 0.38 13.72 15.90
CA VAL A 141 1.03 14.45 14.81
C VAL A 141 0.25 15.71 14.50
N GLN A 142 0.94 16.83 14.55
CA GLN A 142 0.41 18.12 14.16
C GLN A 142 0.74 18.42 12.70
N VAL A 143 -0.27 18.81 11.93
CA VAL A 143 -0.15 19.20 10.52
C VAL A 143 -0.67 20.62 10.36
N THR A 144 0.17 21.50 9.86
CA THR A 144 -0.17 22.90 9.61
C THR A 144 -0.09 23.21 8.12
N ASN A 145 -1.14 23.82 7.56
CA ASN A 145 -1.04 24.39 6.22
C ASN A 145 -0.24 25.69 6.28
N THR A 146 1.00 25.63 5.79
CA THR A 146 1.96 26.76 5.80
C THR A 146 1.87 27.64 4.56
N GLY A 147 1.02 27.28 3.58
CA GLY A 147 0.76 28.12 2.43
C GLY A 147 -0.06 29.37 2.78
N ASN A 148 -0.16 30.29 1.84
CA ASN A 148 -0.83 31.57 2.05
C ASN A 148 -2.07 31.79 1.19
N LYS A 149 -2.40 30.86 0.29
CA LYS A 149 -3.45 31.08 -0.72
C LYS A 149 -4.49 29.99 -0.74
N TYR A 150 -4.08 28.72 -0.72
CA TYR A 150 -5.00 27.60 -0.94
C TYR A 150 -5.25 26.80 0.33
N ALA A 151 -6.49 26.44 0.54
CA ALA A 151 -6.83 25.39 1.48
C ALA A 151 -6.44 24.04 0.88
N GLY A 152 -5.98 23.09 1.70
CA GLY A 152 -5.56 21.79 1.20
C GLY A 152 -5.62 20.70 2.26
N LYS A 153 -5.36 19.47 1.82
CA LYS A 153 -5.29 18.28 2.68
C LYS A 153 -3.92 17.63 2.51
N GLU A 154 -3.37 17.11 3.60
CA GLU A 154 -2.11 16.35 3.56
C GLU A 154 -2.29 14.95 4.13
N VAL A 155 -1.46 14.00 3.66
CA VAL A 155 -1.38 12.65 4.19
C VAL A 155 -0.10 12.49 4.97
N VAL A 156 -0.24 12.16 6.25
CA VAL A 156 0.88 11.78 7.12
C VAL A 156 1.09 10.29 7.03
N GLN A 157 2.33 9.86 6.89
CA GLN A 157 2.75 8.47 6.83
C GLN A 157 3.78 8.20 7.92
N ILE A 158 3.63 7.07 8.62
CA ILE A 158 4.58 6.63 9.65
C ILE A 158 5.20 5.31 9.18
N TYR A 159 6.52 5.28 9.15
CA TYR A 159 7.31 4.11 8.79
C TYR A 159 8.10 3.63 10.00
N THR A 160 8.38 2.34 10.06
CA THR A 160 9.31 1.76 11.03
C THR A 160 10.54 1.20 10.32
N THR A 161 11.72 1.39 10.92
CA THR A 161 12.92 0.60 10.64
C THR A 161 13.04 -0.52 11.65
N PHE A 162 13.83 -1.55 11.35
CA PHE A 162 13.94 -2.75 12.15
C PHE A 162 15.35 -2.92 12.73
N PRO A 163 15.52 -3.62 13.86
CA PRO A 163 16.82 -4.10 14.31
C PRO A 163 17.50 -4.91 13.20
N ARG A 164 18.80 -4.73 13.04
CA ARG A 164 19.59 -5.50 12.07
C ARG A 164 20.23 -6.68 12.78
N THR A 165 19.77 -7.85 12.42
CA THR A 165 20.14 -9.16 12.93
C THR A 165 20.41 -10.07 11.73
N ASP A 166 20.67 -11.35 11.97
CA ASP A 166 20.81 -12.35 10.91
C ASP A 166 19.48 -12.64 10.18
N PHE A 167 18.34 -12.23 10.77
CA PHE A 167 17.03 -12.35 10.14
C PHE A 167 16.82 -11.20 9.13
N GLU A 168 16.64 -11.57 7.86
CA GLU A 168 16.50 -10.60 6.77
C GLU A 168 15.18 -9.81 6.86
N LYS A 169 15.29 -8.49 6.72
CA LYS A 169 14.15 -7.55 6.74
C LYS A 169 14.36 -6.42 5.74
N GLU A 170 13.26 -5.89 5.26
CA GLU A 170 13.27 -4.66 4.48
C GLU A 170 13.85 -3.48 5.27
N TYR A 171 14.29 -2.44 4.58
CA TYR A 171 14.84 -1.23 5.22
C TYR A 171 13.82 -0.55 6.14
N LYS A 172 12.60 -0.34 5.63
CA LYS A 172 11.50 0.29 6.37
C LYS A 172 10.15 -0.21 5.90
N ARG A 173 9.14 -0.08 6.78
CA ARG A 173 7.76 -0.48 6.51
C ARG A 173 6.79 0.61 6.94
N LEU A 174 5.79 0.91 6.10
CA LEU A 174 4.65 1.75 6.46
C LEU A 174 3.82 1.03 7.54
N VAL A 175 3.65 1.68 8.69
CA VAL A 175 2.94 1.11 9.85
C VAL A 175 1.72 1.91 10.26
N GLY A 176 1.54 3.10 9.68
CA GLY A 176 0.36 3.91 9.93
C GLY A 176 0.28 5.11 9.01
N PHE A 177 -0.92 5.57 8.73
CA PHE A 177 -1.13 6.80 7.99
C PHE A 177 -2.47 7.42 8.36
N ALA A 178 -2.57 8.73 8.15
CA ALA A 178 -3.84 9.46 8.25
C ALA A 178 -3.83 10.67 7.32
N LYS A 179 -5.03 11.09 6.88
CA LYS A 179 -5.23 12.27 6.05
C LYS A 179 -5.92 13.35 6.86
N THR A 180 -5.48 14.62 6.71
CA THR A 180 -6.14 15.76 7.34
C THR A 180 -7.51 16.03 6.71
N ARG A 181 -8.36 16.73 7.45
CA ARG A 181 -9.45 17.48 6.85
C ARG A 181 -8.89 18.61 5.96
N LEU A 182 -9.75 19.33 5.28
CA LEU A 182 -9.36 20.52 4.55
C LEU A 182 -8.87 21.59 5.54
N LEU A 183 -7.62 22.01 5.41
CA LEU A 183 -7.00 23.03 6.25
C LEU A 183 -6.88 24.35 5.48
N GLN A 184 -7.40 25.42 6.06
CA GLN A 184 -7.21 26.77 5.54
C GLN A 184 -5.73 27.21 5.71
N PRO A 185 -5.25 28.21 4.95
CA PRO A 185 -3.92 28.80 5.18
C PRO A 185 -3.72 29.19 6.65
N GLY A 186 -2.61 28.72 7.26
CA GLY A 186 -2.30 28.90 8.67
C GLY A 186 -3.04 27.97 9.64
N GLU A 187 -3.98 27.17 9.17
CA GLU A 187 -4.74 26.28 10.03
C GLU A 187 -3.95 25.01 10.36
N THR A 188 -4.12 24.54 11.59
CA THR A 188 -3.48 23.35 12.14
C THR A 188 -4.50 22.30 12.55
N GLN A 189 -4.17 21.04 12.34
CA GLN A 189 -4.91 19.89 12.86
C GLN A 189 -3.95 18.92 13.55
N THR A 190 -4.39 18.37 14.67
CA THR A 190 -3.72 17.24 15.31
C THR A 190 -4.37 15.94 14.86
N LEU A 191 -3.56 15.02 14.36
CA LEU A 191 -3.94 13.66 13.98
C LEU A 191 -3.45 12.70 15.07
N ILE A 192 -4.27 11.70 15.40
CA ILE A 192 -3.88 10.55 16.21
C ILE A 192 -3.77 9.36 15.28
N ILE A 193 -2.57 8.80 15.17
CA ILE A 193 -2.31 7.64 14.32
C ILE A 193 -1.95 6.47 15.24
N GLU A 194 -2.75 5.41 15.18
CA GLU A 194 -2.55 4.18 15.95
C GLU A 194 -1.74 3.18 15.14
N ILE A 195 -0.71 2.60 15.75
CA ILE A 195 0.12 1.54 15.21
C ILE A 195 -0.11 0.31 16.08
N GLN A 196 -0.53 -0.79 15.47
CA GLN A 196 -0.67 -2.07 16.16
C GLN A 196 0.68 -2.77 16.24
N GLU A 197 0.94 -3.53 17.30
CA GLU A 197 2.20 -4.27 17.45
C GLU A 197 2.48 -5.22 16.29
N LYS A 198 1.44 -5.88 15.74
CA LYS A 198 1.56 -6.77 14.59
C LYS A 198 2.11 -6.08 13.34
N GLN A 199 1.90 -4.76 13.20
CA GLN A 199 2.46 -3.98 12.08
C GLN A 199 3.99 -3.80 12.19
N LEU A 200 4.54 -3.94 13.41
CA LEU A 200 5.97 -3.91 13.70
C LEU A 200 6.63 -5.29 13.60
N ALA A 201 5.84 -6.36 13.65
CA ALA A 201 6.34 -7.74 13.62
C ALA A 201 6.81 -8.14 12.22
N SER A 202 7.73 -9.08 12.16
CA SER A 202 8.15 -9.76 10.94
C SER A 202 7.75 -11.24 11.00
N PHE A 203 7.45 -11.83 9.84
CA PHE A 203 7.07 -13.23 9.78
C PHE A 203 8.31 -14.10 9.58
N ASN A 204 8.51 -15.05 10.45
CA ASN A 204 9.56 -16.06 10.33
C ASN A 204 8.96 -17.29 9.63
N GLU A 205 9.41 -17.54 8.41
CA GLU A 205 8.92 -18.64 7.58
C GLU A 205 9.31 -20.01 8.14
N ASP A 206 10.49 -20.14 8.76
CA ASP A 206 10.98 -21.40 9.32
C ASP A 206 10.14 -21.88 10.52
N SER A 207 9.72 -20.95 11.35
CA SER A 207 8.88 -21.24 12.54
C SER A 207 7.39 -20.98 12.31
N HIS A 208 7.00 -20.45 11.16
CA HIS A 208 5.63 -19.99 10.85
C HIS A 208 5.05 -19.04 11.90
N THR A 209 5.89 -18.11 12.41
CA THR A 209 5.56 -17.26 13.55
C THR A 209 5.76 -15.79 13.25
N TRP A 210 4.82 -14.94 13.63
CA TRP A 210 5.05 -13.50 13.70
C TRP A 210 5.91 -13.18 14.92
N ILE A 211 7.03 -12.51 14.70
CA ILE A 211 8.05 -12.24 15.72
C ILE A 211 8.35 -10.75 15.84
N MET A 212 8.72 -10.32 17.03
CA MET A 212 9.45 -9.09 17.27
C MET A 212 10.80 -9.41 17.88
N GLU A 213 11.86 -8.93 17.23
CA GLU A 213 13.22 -9.15 17.71
C GLU A 213 13.61 -8.08 18.73
N LYS A 214 14.51 -8.47 19.62
CA LYS A 214 15.17 -7.53 20.51
C LYS A 214 15.93 -6.47 19.73
N GLY A 215 15.77 -5.20 20.12
CA GLY A 215 16.53 -4.09 19.53
C GLY A 215 15.71 -2.82 19.32
N SER A 216 16.28 -1.92 18.52
CA SER A 216 15.72 -0.60 18.28
C SER A 216 14.91 -0.57 16.99
N TYR A 217 13.65 -0.16 17.09
CA TYR A 217 12.74 0.11 15.98
C TYR A 217 12.60 1.61 15.83
N GLY A 218 13.08 2.17 14.73
CA GLY A 218 13.00 3.61 14.48
C GLY A 218 11.66 3.98 13.85
N LEU A 219 10.90 4.88 14.46
CA LEU A 219 9.69 5.44 13.86
C LEU A 219 10.04 6.69 13.09
N MET A 220 9.70 6.71 11.82
CA MET A 220 9.93 7.82 10.88
C MET A 220 8.60 8.41 10.43
N LEU A 221 8.53 9.73 10.32
CA LEU A 221 7.33 10.47 9.99
C LEU A 221 7.57 11.35 8.76
N GLY A 222 6.60 11.40 7.85
CA GLY A 222 6.63 12.27 6.68
C GLY A 222 5.39 12.15 5.82
N ASN A 223 5.50 12.57 4.56
CA ASN A 223 4.40 12.57 3.62
C ASN A 223 4.58 11.64 2.39
N ASN A 224 5.73 10.99 2.31
CA ASN A 224 6.03 9.94 1.33
C ASN A 224 7.22 9.10 1.83
N SER A 225 7.56 8.01 1.12
CA SER A 225 8.61 7.08 1.57
C SER A 225 10.04 7.64 1.50
N ASP A 226 10.29 8.74 0.80
CA ASP A 226 11.62 9.34 0.67
C ASP A 226 11.81 10.58 1.56
N ASN A 227 10.72 11.27 1.89
CA ASN A 227 10.75 12.48 2.73
C ASN A 227 10.29 12.14 4.15
N LEU A 228 11.19 11.60 4.95
CA LEU A 228 10.95 11.09 6.30
C LEU A 228 11.96 11.64 7.30
N GLU A 229 11.50 11.91 8.52
CA GLU A 229 12.33 12.28 9.66
C GLU A 229 12.06 11.31 10.82
N PHE A 230 13.13 10.96 11.58
CA PHE A 230 12.97 10.15 12.79
C PHE A 230 12.20 10.92 13.86
N ALA A 231 11.10 10.33 14.33
CA ALA A 231 10.21 10.89 15.35
C ALA A 231 10.41 10.24 16.73
N ALA A 232 10.70 8.94 16.76
CA ALA A 232 10.89 8.18 17.99
C ALA A 232 11.68 6.89 17.72
N ILE A 233 12.22 6.30 18.77
CA ILE A 233 12.82 4.98 18.79
C ILE A 233 12.08 4.13 19.82
N LEU A 234 11.62 2.95 19.41
CA LEU A 234 11.06 1.94 20.30
C LEU A 234 12.15 0.93 20.63
N GLU A 235 12.42 0.76 21.92
CA GLU A 235 13.36 -0.26 22.42
C GLU A 235 12.60 -1.50 22.84
N VAL A 236 12.77 -2.58 22.10
CA VAL A 236 12.22 -3.89 22.41
C VAL A 236 13.29 -4.68 23.20
N PRO A 237 13.05 -4.98 24.48
CA PRO A 237 14.08 -5.52 25.37
C PRO A 237 14.40 -6.99 25.11
N ASP A 238 13.42 -7.76 24.64
CA ASP A 238 13.49 -9.20 24.49
C ASP A 238 12.89 -9.64 23.15
N TYR A 239 13.27 -10.85 22.70
CA TYR A 239 12.64 -11.50 21.55
C TYR A 239 11.26 -12.01 21.98
N GLU A 240 10.24 -11.77 21.15
CA GLU A 240 8.87 -12.17 21.43
C GLU A 240 8.22 -12.81 20.21
N GLU A 241 7.56 -13.94 20.43
CA GLU A 241 6.69 -14.59 19.46
C GLU A 241 5.27 -14.11 19.70
N LEU A 242 4.69 -13.43 18.70
CA LEU A 242 3.39 -12.81 18.83
C LEU A 242 2.26 -13.75 18.44
N GLU A 243 2.42 -14.51 17.36
CA GLU A 243 1.38 -15.36 16.82
C GLU A 243 2.00 -16.49 15.99
N GLN A 244 1.64 -17.73 16.31
CA GLN A 244 1.96 -18.93 15.54
C GLN A 244 0.86 -19.17 14.51
N LEU A 245 1.24 -19.42 13.25
CA LEU A 245 0.31 -19.77 12.17
C LEU A 245 0.53 -21.21 11.70
N ASP A 246 -0.53 -21.78 11.14
CA ASP A 246 -0.45 -23.04 10.43
C ASP A 246 -0.10 -22.79 8.96
N GLU A 247 0.70 -23.64 8.36
CA GLU A 247 0.98 -23.62 6.93
C GLU A 247 -0.19 -24.23 6.16
N ILE A 248 -0.95 -23.38 5.46
CA ILE A 248 -2.14 -23.81 4.74
C ILE A 248 -1.81 -24.25 3.31
N CYS A 249 -0.87 -23.57 2.66
CA CYS A 249 -0.48 -23.80 1.27
C CYS A 249 1.04 -23.86 1.15
N PRO A 250 1.68 -25.00 1.48
CA PRO A 250 3.12 -25.14 1.37
C PRO A 250 3.57 -25.04 -0.08
N LEU A 251 4.72 -24.40 -0.29
CA LEU A 251 5.35 -24.38 -1.60
C LEU A 251 5.76 -25.79 -2.00
N GLN A 252 5.43 -26.21 -3.22
CA GLN A 252 5.83 -27.51 -3.77
C GLN A 252 7.33 -27.54 -4.11
N GLU A 253 7.88 -26.38 -4.50
CA GLU A 253 9.28 -26.19 -4.86
C GLU A 253 9.79 -24.93 -4.17
N LYS A 254 11.05 -24.95 -3.74
CA LYS A 254 11.68 -23.76 -3.14
C LYS A 254 11.92 -22.73 -4.23
N LEU A 255 11.44 -21.51 -4.01
CA LEU A 255 11.70 -20.38 -4.90
C LEU A 255 13.08 -19.78 -4.59
N ASP A 256 13.80 -19.39 -5.66
CA ASP A 256 15.03 -18.61 -5.58
C ASP A 256 14.66 -17.12 -5.45
N CYS A 257 14.28 -16.72 -4.24
CA CYS A 257 13.89 -15.34 -3.96
C CYS A 257 15.09 -14.40 -3.96
N ILE A 258 14.83 -13.11 -4.19
CA ILE A 258 15.87 -12.08 -4.07
C ILE A 258 16.21 -11.83 -2.60
N HIS A 259 17.52 -11.66 -2.34
CA HIS A 259 18.05 -11.41 -1.01
C HIS A 259 18.99 -10.20 -1.01
N LEU A 260 19.13 -9.55 0.15
CA LEU A 260 20.11 -8.48 0.35
C LEU A 260 21.53 -9.05 0.36
N SER A 261 22.44 -8.45 -0.41
CA SER A 261 23.86 -8.76 -0.28
C SER A 261 24.42 -8.31 1.07
N GLU A 262 25.53 -8.92 1.52
CA GLU A 262 26.21 -8.52 2.76
C GLU A 262 26.55 -7.01 2.75
N GLU A 263 27.01 -6.47 1.63
CA GLU A 263 27.32 -5.04 1.48
C GLU A 263 26.07 -4.16 1.68
N MET A 264 24.91 -4.58 1.17
CA MET A 264 23.65 -3.85 1.36
C MET A 264 23.19 -3.92 2.82
N GLN A 265 23.30 -5.07 3.46
CA GLN A 265 22.98 -5.22 4.88
C GLN A 265 23.88 -4.33 5.75
N GLU A 266 25.19 -4.26 5.47
CA GLU A 266 26.12 -3.36 6.17
C GLU A 266 25.75 -1.89 5.98
N LYS A 267 25.38 -1.46 4.78
CA LYS A 267 24.90 -0.09 4.51
C LYS A 267 23.65 0.24 5.33
N LEU A 268 22.68 -0.68 5.41
CA LEU A 268 21.47 -0.48 6.21
C LEU A 268 21.78 -0.35 7.71
N ILE A 269 22.77 -1.10 8.22
CA ILE A 269 23.28 -0.98 9.59
C ILE A 269 23.88 0.40 9.81
N GLN A 270 24.63 0.92 8.85
CA GLN A 270 25.28 2.23 8.96
C GLN A 270 24.26 3.37 9.00
N TYR A 271 23.20 3.33 8.20
CA TYR A 271 22.12 4.33 8.24
C TYR A 271 21.44 4.44 9.61
N GLN A 272 21.39 3.36 10.38
CA GLN A 272 20.83 3.38 11.74
C GLN A 272 21.78 3.92 12.80
N LYS A 273 23.09 4.01 12.52
CA LYS A 273 24.11 4.49 13.47
C LYS A 273 24.39 6.00 13.36
N GLU A 274 23.75 6.70 12.42
CA GLU A 274 24.02 8.12 12.23
C GLU A 274 23.63 8.97 13.45
N GLU A 275 24.39 10.04 13.69
CA GLU A 275 24.29 10.95 14.85
C GLU A 275 22.88 11.55 15.06
N LYS A 276 22.05 11.59 14.02
CA LYS A 276 20.67 12.08 14.09
C LYS A 276 19.80 11.27 15.05
N LEU A 277 20.11 10.00 15.27
CA LEU A 277 19.38 9.13 16.20
C LEU A 277 19.65 9.42 17.67
N ALA A 278 20.77 10.08 18.00
CA ALA A 278 21.15 10.38 19.38
C ALA A 278 20.18 11.36 20.08
N GLN A 279 19.47 12.19 19.31
CA GLN A 279 18.57 13.22 19.83
C GLN A 279 17.09 12.82 19.81
N VAL A 280 16.78 11.63 19.27
CA VAL A 280 15.39 11.16 19.11
C VAL A 280 14.90 10.52 20.42
N PRO A 281 13.67 10.82 20.87
CA PRO A 281 13.09 10.23 22.08
C PRO A 281 13.05 8.70 21.98
N ARG A 282 13.38 8.01 23.10
CA ARG A 282 13.37 6.56 23.21
C ARG A 282 12.28 6.10 24.15
N TYR A 283 11.56 5.07 23.76
CA TYR A 283 10.45 4.49 24.50
C TYR A 283 10.65 2.99 24.65
N LEU A 284 10.51 2.48 25.88
CA LEU A 284 10.52 1.04 26.09
C LEU A 284 9.18 0.46 25.59
N PHE A 285 9.25 -0.46 24.64
CA PHE A 285 8.10 -1.16 24.10
C PHE A 285 8.19 -2.66 24.44
N LYS A 286 7.19 -3.16 25.13
CA LYS A 286 7.06 -4.58 25.45
C LYS A 286 5.85 -5.13 24.69
N PRO A 287 6.09 -5.86 23.57
CA PRO A 287 5.02 -6.53 22.87
C PRO A 287 4.31 -7.52 23.79
N ARG A 288 3.04 -7.76 23.53
CA ARG A 288 2.32 -8.83 24.22
C ARG A 288 2.49 -10.11 23.41
N CYS A 289 3.02 -11.14 24.02
CA CYS A 289 2.83 -12.49 23.52
C CYS A 289 1.31 -12.73 23.44
N LEU A 290 0.79 -12.84 22.22
CA LEU A 290 -0.57 -13.32 22.04
C LEU A 290 -0.54 -14.74 22.51
N SER A 291 -1.11 -15.00 23.69
CA SER A 291 -1.28 -16.36 24.23
C SER A 291 -1.62 -17.30 23.09
N THR A 292 -0.96 -18.46 23.08
CA THR A 292 -1.28 -19.61 22.22
C THR A 292 -2.74 -19.55 21.78
N PRO A 293 -3.10 -19.99 20.56
CA PRO A 293 -4.46 -19.94 20.05
C PRO A 293 -5.40 -20.71 21.00
N SER A 294 -5.57 -20.15 22.17
CA SER A 294 -6.58 -20.53 23.11
C SER A 294 -7.86 -19.98 22.53
N GLU A 295 -8.60 -20.92 22.00
CA GLU A 295 -9.96 -20.69 21.57
C GLU A 295 -10.03 -19.68 20.43
N LYS A 296 -10.04 -20.18 19.21
CA LYS A 296 -10.79 -19.57 18.13
C LYS A 296 -12.15 -19.22 18.75
N THR A 297 -12.18 -18.08 19.44
CA THR A 297 -13.46 -17.45 19.69
C THR A 297 -13.97 -17.22 18.30
N ASN A 298 -14.97 -17.96 17.93
CA ASN A 298 -15.76 -17.72 16.74
C ASN A 298 -16.28 -16.29 16.85
N ASP A 299 -15.43 -15.29 16.53
CA ASP A 299 -15.86 -13.89 16.37
C ASP A 299 -16.89 -13.78 15.24
N VAL A 300 -17.04 -14.83 14.46
CA VAL A 300 -18.19 -15.06 13.60
C VAL A 300 -19.51 -15.10 14.39
N GLU A 301 -19.50 -15.55 15.67
CA GLU A 301 -20.72 -15.55 16.48
C GLU A 301 -21.07 -14.18 17.07
N LYS A 302 -20.13 -13.26 17.27
CA LYS A 302 -20.42 -11.92 17.82
C LYS A 302 -20.94 -10.92 16.81
N ASN A 303 -20.65 -11.10 15.51
CA ASN A 303 -21.21 -10.31 14.43
C ASN A 303 -22.49 -10.91 13.82
N ASN A 304 -22.99 -12.02 14.34
CA ASN A 304 -24.28 -12.60 13.99
C ASN A 304 -25.45 -11.80 14.60
N GLY A 305 -25.46 -10.50 14.37
CA GLY A 305 -26.68 -9.74 14.43
C GLY A 305 -27.68 -10.38 13.48
N SER A 306 -28.53 -11.28 14.02
CA SER A 306 -29.76 -11.79 13.37
C SER A 306 -29.61 -12.18 11.89
N LEU A 307 -28.71 -13.15 11.59
CA LEU A 307 -28.80 -13.87 10.31
C LEU A 307 -30.17 -14.55 10.24
N THR A 308 -30.89 -14.31 9.16
CA THR A 308 -32.17 -14.94 8.92
C THR A 308 -32.03 -16.46 8.87
N ASN A 309 -33.10 -17.21 9.18
CA ASN A 309 -33.08 -18.68 9.11
C ASN A 309 -32.67 -19.19 7.72
N GLU A 310 -32.94 -18.42 6.67
CA GLU A 310 -32.52 -18.76 5.30
C GLU A 310 -30.99 -18.71 5.15
N TYR A 311 -30.33 -17.66 5.70
CA TYR A 311 -28.86 -17.57 5.69
C TYR A 311 -28.20 -18.72 6.42
N LYS A 312 -28.71 -19.10 7.60
CA LYS A 312 -28.22 -20.25 8.36
C LYS A 312 -28.31 -21.55 7.58
N LYS A 313 -29.41 -21.72 6.81
CA LYS A 313 -29.60 -22.88 5.96
C LYS A 313 -28.63 -22.92 4.77
N VAL A 314 -28.29 -21.76 4.20
CA VAL A 314 -27.28 -21.66 3.13
C VAL A 314 -25.91 -22.00 3.69
N LEU A 315 -25.51 -21.43 4.82
CA LEU A 315 -24.22 -21.69 5.46
C LEU A 315 -24.04 -23.17 5.84
N SER A 316 -25.08 -23.83 6.36
CA SER A 316 -25.00 -25.28 6.67
C SER A 316 -24.74 -26.12 5.44
N LYS A 317 -25.39 -25.81 4.31
CA LYS A 317 -25.16 -26.52 3.04
C LYS A 317 -23.74 -26.26 2.47
N ILE A 318 -23.21 -25.04 2.61
CA ILE A 318 -21.86 -24.71 2.18
C ILE A 318 -20.84 -25.48 3.04
N ALA A 319 -21.07 -25.61 4.35
CA ALA A 319 -20.19 -26.32 5.26
C ALA A 319 -20.08 -27.83 4.99
N GLU A 320 -21.01 -28.38 4.24
CA GLU A 320 -21.03 -29.81 3.80
C GLU A 320 -20.20 -30.03 2.51
N LYS A 321 -19.77 -28.97 1.83
CA LYS A 321 -19.01 -29.01 0.57
C LYS A 321 -17.54 -29.23 0.77
N SER A 322 -16.91 -29.97 -0.16
CA SER A 322 -15.46 -30.11 -0.21
C SER A 322 -14.77 -28.80 -0.67
N ALA A 323 -13.47 -28.69 -0.42
CA ALA A 323 -12.68 -27.55 -0.88
C ALA A 323 -12.74 -27.40 -2.42
N GLU A 324 -12.68 -28.52 -3.15
CA GLU A 324 -12.74 -28.53 -4.62
C GLU A 324 -14.08 -27.98 -5.14
N GLU A 325 -15.18 -28.27 -4.46
CA GLU A 325 -16.50 -27.75 -4.81
C GLU A 325 -16.64 -26.25 -4.51
N LEU A 326 -15.87 -25.71 -3.54
CA LEU A 326 -15.90 -24.29 -3.14
C LEU A 326 -14.93 -23.41 -3.91
N ILE A 327 -13.83 -23.97 -4.43
CA ILE A 327 -12.84 -23.24 -5.23
C ILE A 327 -13.47 -22.38 -6.34
N PRO A 328 -14.47 -22.84 -7.13
CA PRO A 328 -15.10 -22.02 -8.16
C PRO A 328 -15.78 -20.75 -7.67
N LEU A 329 -16.01 -20.60 -6.36
CA LEU A 329 -16.53 -19.36 -5.78
C LEU A 329 -15.45 -18.28 -5.60
N LEU A 330 -14.18 -18.66 -5.66
CA LEU A 330 -13.05 -17.76 -5.39
C LEU A 330 -12.51 -17.06 -6.65
N TYR A 331 -12.88 -17.51 -7.83
CA TYR A 331 -12.43 -16.91 -9.09
C TYR A 331 -13.59 -16.63 -10.04
N GLY A 332 -13.37 -15.69 -10.96
CA GLY A 332 -14.38 -15.28 -11.93
C GLY A 332 -14.77 -16.42 -12.90
N LYS A 333 -16.02 -16.46 -13.29
CA LYS A 333 -16.51 -17.42 -14.26
C LYS A 333 -16.10 -17.03 -15.66
N ILE A 334 -15.34 -17.90 -16.34
CA ILE A 334 -15.06 -17.78 -17.77
C ILE A 334 -16.13 -18.52 -18.51
N SER A 335 -16.89 -17.83 -19.38
CA SER A 335 -17.89 -18.44 -20.24
C SER A 335 -17.25 -18.81 -21.58
N GLU A 336 -17.28 -20.08 -21.94
CA GLU A 336 -16.62 -20.65 -23.13
C GLU A 336 -17.12 -20.09 -24.47
N ASN A 337 -18.23 -19.36 -24.51
CA ASN A 337 -18.92 -19.01 -25.75
C ASN A 337 -19.14 -17.52 -26.02
N ILE A 338 -18.43 -16.61 -25.35
CA ILE A 338 -18.73 -15.18 -25.50
C ILE A 338 -17.44 -14.34 -25.61
N SER A 339 -17.50 -13.36 -26.52
CA SER A 339 -16.44 -12.39 -26.81
C SER A 339 -15.80 -11.81 -25.53
N THR A 340 -14.58 -11.34 -25.65
CA THR A 340 -13.71 -10.72 -24.64
C THR A 340 -14.37 -9.69 -23.68
N LEU A 341 -15.62 -9.34 -23.87
CA LEU A 341 -16.40 -8.43 -22.99
C LEU A 341 -17.30 -9.14 -21.98
N GLY A 342 -17.26 -10.47 -21.95
CA GLY A 342 -17.88 -11.31 -20.89
C GLY A 342 -19.40 -11.45 -20.96
N ALA A 343 -19.90 -12.59 -20.46
CA ALA A 343 -21.33 -12.90 -20.36
C ALA A 343 -22.10 -11.94 -19.44
N ALA A 344 -21.43 -11.33 -18.49
CA ALA A 344 -22.02 -10.40 -17.54
C ALA A 344 -22.59 -9.15 -18.21
N GLY A 345 -21.95 -8.64 -19.27
CA GLY A 345 -22.47 -7.52 -20.06
C GLY A 345 -23.78 -7.81 -20.77
N ILE A 346 -24.16 -9.11 -20.93
CA ILE A 346 -25.44 -9.52 -21.50
C ILE A 346 -26.53 -9.54 -20.44
N ARG A 347 -26.20 -9.99 -19.21
CA ARG A 347 -27.17 -10.07 -18.11
C ARG A 347 -27.43 -8.71 -17.47
N VAL A 348 -26.37 -7.94 -17.27
CA VAL A 348 -26.43 -6.61 -16.67
C VAL A 348 -25.64 -5.64 -17.55
N PRO A 349 -26.28 -4.77 -18.33
CA PRO A 349 -25.60 -3.80 -19.17
C PRO A 349 -24.63 -2.95 -18.36
N GLY A 350 -23.38 -2.84 -18.85
CA GLY A 350 -22.31 -2.06 -18.19
C GLY A 350 -21.58 -2.82 -17.09
N SER A 351 -21.83 -4.10 -16.83
CA SER A 351 -21.07 -4.89 -15.88
C SER A 351 -19.70 -5.33 -16.45
N ALA A 352 -18.72 -5.43 -15.57
CA ALA A 352 -17.35 -5.78 -15.93
C ALA A 352 -17.08 -7.30 -16.00
N GLY A 353 -17.94 -8.11 -15.44
CA GLY A 353 -17.79 -9.58 -15.43
C GLY A 353 -18.57 -10.25 -14.30
N GLU A 354 -18.53 -11.58 -14.27
CA GLU A 354 -19.05 -12.39 -13.18
C GLU A 354 -17.91 -12.71 -12.20
N THR A 355 -18.13 -12.47 -10.90
CA THR A 355 -17.10 -12.68 -9.88
C THR A 355 -16.97 -14.12 -9.43
N SER A 356 -18.04 -14.91 -9.54
CA SER A 356 -18.03 -16.30 -9.09
C SER A 356 -19.03 -17.14 -9.86
N GLY A 357 -18.79 -18.46 -9.89
CA GLY A 357 -19.79 -19.44 -10.29
C GLY A 357 -20.97 -19.47 -9.33
N ALA A 358 -22.15 -19.87 -9.80
CA ALA A 358 -23.27 -20.13 -8.93
C ALA A 358 -23.13 -21.50 -8.25
N LEU A 359 -23.50 -21.59 -6.98
CA LEU A 359 -23.77 -22.83 -6.25
C LEU A 359 -25.28 -22.91 -5.99
N GLU A 360 -26.04 -23.15 -7.06
CA GLU A 360 -27.50 -23.05 -7.03
C GLU A 360 -28.14 -24.04 -6.03
N GLU A 361 -27.55 -25.22 -5.87
CA GLU A 361 -28.00 -26.21 -4.89
C GLU A 361 -27.85 -25.74 -3.44
N CYS A 362 -26.89 -24.81 -3.18
CA CYS A 362 -26.71 -24.17 -1.87
C CYS A 362 -27.50 -22.87 -1.74
N GLY A 363 -28.08 -22.37 -2.83
CA GLY A 363 -28.76 -21.07 -2.86
C GLY A 363 -27.80 -19.88 -3.00
N VAL A 364 -26.60 -20.13 -3.52
CA VAL A 364 -25.61 -19.07 -3.79
C VAL A 364 -25.70 -18.67 -5.26
N PRO A 365 -26.20 -17.46 -5.60
CA PRO A 365 -26.27 -16.99 -6.97
C PRO A 365 -24.90 -16.57 -7.51
N SER A 366 -24.74 -16.58 -8.83
CA SER A 366 -23.61 -15.91 -9.47
C SER A 366 -23.70 -14.40 -9.22
N LEU A 367 -22.59 -13.81 -8.76
CA LEU A 367 -22.48 -12.37 -8.54
C LEU A 367 -21.92 -11.70 -9.80
N VAL A 368 -22.51 -10.58 -10.16
CA VAL A 368 -22.06 -9.75 -11.29
C VAL A 368 -21.34 -8.53 -10.74
N MET A 369 -20.09 -8.31 -11.15
CA MET A 369 -19.41 -7.05 -10.85
C MET A 369 -19.93 -5.94 -11.75
N ALA A 370 -20.74 -5.07 -11.19
CA ALA A 370 -20.90 -3.74 -11.76
C ALA A 370 -19.69 -2.92 -11.33
N ALA A 371 -18.97 -2.33 -12.28
CA ALA A 371 -18.00 -1.28 -11.96
C ALA A 371 -18.83 -0.05 -11.50
N ILE A 372 -19.20 -0.02 -10.24
CA ILE A 372 -19.64 1.20 -9.58
C ILE A 372 -18.35 1.98 -9.37
N MET A 373 -17.98 2.74 -10.38
CA MET A 373 -16.98 3.77 -10.21
C MET A 373 -17.57 4.75 -9.22
N ALA A 374 -17.03 4.73 -8.01
CA ALA A 374 -17.49 5.58 -6.93
C ALA A 374 -17.53 7.03 -7.41
N MET A 375 -18.72 7.61 -7.43
CA MET A 375 -19.00 8.98 -7.89
C MET A 375 -18.33 10.07 -7.04
N GLU A 376 -17.61 9.71 -5.97
CA GLU A 376 -17.16 10.67 -4.96
C GLU A 376 -15.66 10.79 -4.75
N GLN A 377 -14.79 10.04 -5.42
CA GLN A 377 -13.35 10.20 -5.21
C GLN A 377 -12.71 11.10 -6.27
N LYS A 378 -12.67 12.39 -5.99
CA LYS A 378 -11.79 13.36 -6.66
C LYS A 378 -10.34 13.13 -6.21
N CYS A 379 -9.76 12.00 -6.58
CA CYS A 379 -8.36 11.70 -6.30
C CYS A 379 -7.50 12.03 -7.52
N VAL A 380 -6.85 13.19 -7.48
CA VAL A 380 -5.84 13.59 -8.47
C VAL A 380 -4.51 13.76 -7.75
N THR A 381 -3.48 13.11 -8.24
CA THR A 381 -2.11 13.27 -7.76
C THR A 381 -1.37 14.24 -8.67
N ALA A 382 -0.84 15.33 -8.12
CA ALA A 382 -0.04 16.30 -8.84
C ALA A 382 1.46 16.07 -8.57
N VAL A 383 2.24 16.16 -9.63
CA VAL A 383 3.70 16.10 -9.60
C VAL A 383 4.20 17.37 -10.28
N GLU A 384 4.89 18.22 -9.54
CA GLU A 384 5.40 19.48 -10.08
C GLU A 384 6.84 19.33 -10.60
N GLY A 385 7.14 20.17 -11.55
CA GLY A 385 8.28 20.10 -12.45
C GLY A 385 9.65 19.93 -11.80
N ILE A 386 10.41 19.21 -12.51
CA ILE A 386 11.85 19.00 -12.39
C ILE A 386 12.60 20.21 -12.95
#